data_ebec84944797a2e5d90cc8ba3060cfba
#
_entry.id   ebec84944797a2e5d90cc8ba3060cfba
#
_cell.length_a   1.000
_cell.length_b   1.000
_cell.length_c   1.000
_cell.angle_alpha   90.00
_cell.angle_beta   90.00
_cell.angle_gamma   90.00
#
_symmetry.space_group_name_H-M   'P 1'
#
loop_
_entity.id
_entity.type
_entity.pdbx_description
1 polymer ?
#
loop_
_entity_poly.entity_id
_entity_poly.type
_entity_poly.pdbx_seq_one_letter_code
_entity_poly.pdbx_strand_id
1 'polypeptide(L)'
;MSELGTFETLPAEEPYPGLRRRTFDSAGATVNEYTFAPGASFPIHRHPQEQITIVLEGQVELTVADDTSPLAAGAWSVVGPDVEHGITAGPGGARILAVIVPRRSRDESYTVVRPL
;
A
#
# COMPACT_ATOMS: atom_id res chain seq x y z
N MET A 1 -22.60 2.63 -15.53
CA MET A 1 -21.46 3.43 -15.98
C MET A 1 -20.19 2.65 -15.72
N SER A 2 -19.24 2.72 -16.64
CA SER A 2 -17.93 2.08 -16.45
C SER A 2 -16.81 3.06 -16.78
N GLU A 3 -15.66 2.87 -16.11
CA GLU A 3 -14.45 3.62 -16.34
C GLU A 3 -13.34 2.63 -16.66
N LEU A 4 -12.47 3.00 -17.58
CA LEU A 4 -11.34 2.20 -17.99
C LEU A 4 -10.07 3.04 -17.97
N GLY A 5 -8.97 2.44 -17.56
CA GLY A 5 -7.69 3.13 -17.55
C GLY A 5 -6.55 2.17 -17.30
N THR A 6 -5.35 2.72 -17.25
CA THR A 6 -4.14 1.98 -16.87
C THR A 6 -3.44 2.76 -15.75
N PHE A 7 -2.72 2.09 -14.89
CA PHE A 7 -1.95 2.78 -13.85
C PHE A 7 -0.92 3.74 -14.44
N GLU A 8 -0.34 3.39 -15.58
CA GLU A 8 0.68 4.23 -16.23
C GLU A 8 0.18 5.62 -16.62
N THR A 9 -1.13 5.78 -16.83
CA THR A 9 -1.72 7.07 -17.18
C THR A 9 -2.10 7.92 -15.96
N LEU A 10 -2.00 7.36 -14.76
CA LEU A 10 -2.30 8.08 -13.52
C LEU A 10 -1.08 8.86 -13.05
N PRO A 11 -1.28 10.04 -12.43
CA PRO A 11 -0.17 10.79 -11.83
C PRO A 11 0.57 9.94 -10.81
N ALA A 12 1.90 10.01 -10.81
CA ALA A 12 2.75 9.36 -9.84
C ALA A 12 3.13 10.32 -8.72
N GLU A 13 3.09 9.84 -7.48
CA GLU A 13 3.53 10.55 -6.29
C GLU A 13 4.66 9.75 -5.64
N GLU A 14 5.53 10.43 -4.90
CA GLU A 14 6.59 9.79 -4.12
C GLU A 14 6.41 10.17 -2.65
N PRO A 15 5.51 9.48 -1.91
CA PRO A 15 5.26 9.84 -0.50
C PRO A 15 6.46 9.62 0.42
N TYR A 16 7.35 8.68 0.06
CA TYR A 16 8.59 8.40 0.79
C TYR A 16 9.70 8.06 -0.20
N PRO A 17 10.98 8.21 0.16
CA PRO A 17 12.08 7.93 -0.75
C PRO A 17 12.01 6.51 -1.33
N GLY A 18 12.08 6.40 -2.67
CA GLY A 18 12.05 5.14 -3.38
C GLY A 18 10.67 4.47 -3.46
N LEU A 19 9.62 5.13 -3.00
CA LEU A 19 8.26 4.60 -3.02
C LEU A 19 7.40 5.45 -3.93
N ARG A 20 6.96 4.88 -5.05
CA ARG A 20 6.08 5.56 -5.99
C ARG A 20 4.66 5.04 -5.85
N ARG A 21 3.70 5.94 -5.85
CA ARG A 21 2.27 5.63 -5.71
C ARG A 21 1.46 6.20 -6.86
N ARG A 22 0.56 5.40 -7.39
CA ARG A 22 -0.48 5.82 -8.33
C ARG A 22 -1.82 5.37 -7.80
N THR A 23 -2.82 6.24 -7.84
CA THR A 23 -4.09 6.04 -7.14
C THR A 23 -5.27 6.28 -8.06
N PHE A 24 -6.27 5.41 -7.98
CA PHE A 24 -7.61 5.73 -8.46
C PHE A 24 -8.65 5.38 -7.41
N ASP A 25 -9.81 6.01 -7.49
CA ASP A 25 -10.94 5.75 -6.60
C ASP A 25 -12.11 5.16 -7.38
N SER A 26 -12.77 4.17 -6.78
CA SER A 26 -14.10 3.74 -7.16
C SER A 26 -15.11 4.36 -6.20
N ALA A 27 -16.39 4.05 -6.35
CA ALA A 27 -17.40 4.52 -5.41
C ALA A 27 -17.17 3.99 -3.99
N GLY A 28 -16.63 2.77 -3.85
CA GLY A 28 -16.49 2.11 -2.55
C GLY A 28 -15.06 1.87 -2.08
N ALA A 29 -14.06 2.17 -2.88
CA ALA A 29 -12.68 1.86 -2.54
C ALA A 29 -11.69 2.87 -3.11
N THR A 30 -10.53 2.95 -2.47
CA THR A 30 -9.34 3.61 -3.00
C THR A 30 -8.33 2.52 -3.35
N VAL A 31 -7.81 2.54 -4.57
CA VAL A 31 -6.82 1.57 -5.03
C VAL A 31 -5.49 2.29 -5.26
N ASN A 32 -4.47 1.86 -4.53
CA ASN A 32 -3.11 2.36 -4.68
C ASN A 32 -2.24 1.28 -5.32
N GLU A 33 -1.53 1.64 -6.37
CA GLU A 33 -0.42 0.84 -6.87
C GLU A 33 0.87 1.43 -6.32
N TYR A 34 1.62 0.64 -5.57
CA TYR A 34 2.93 1.03 -5.05
C TYR A 34 4.03 0.30 -5.78
N THR A 35 5.04 1.05 -6.21
CA THR A 35 6.30 0.50 -6.72
C THR A 35 7.40 0.89 -5.75
N PHE A 36 8.04 -0.11 -5.15
CA PHE A 36 9.11 0.06 -4.17
C PHE A 36 10.46 -0.17 -4.83
N ALA A 37 11.35 0.79 -4.71
CA ALA A 37 12.77 0.54 -4.98
C ALA A 37 13.31 -0.46 -3.95
N PRO A 38 14.44 -1.14 -4.23
CA PRO A 38 15.04 -2.05 -3.26
C PRO A 38 15.21 -1.40 -1.89
N GLY A 39 14.68 -2.06 -0.85
CA GLY A 39 14.77 -1.60 0.53
C GLY A 39 13.90 -0.42 0.92
N ALA A 40 13.11 0.13 0.00
CA ALA A 40 12.21 1.24 0.30
C ALA A 40 11.11 0.81 1.27
N SER A 41 10.63 1.73 2.09
CA SER A 41 9.66 1.44 3.14
C SER A 41 8.51 2.42 3.15
N PHE A 42 7.34 1.92 3.51
CA PHE A 42 6.23 2.74 4.01
C PHE A 42 6.24 2.59 5.54
N PRO A 43 6.30 3.69 6.30
CA PRO A 43 6.43 3.60 7.76
C PRO A 43 5.22 2.96 8.43
N ILE A 44 5.38 2.56 9.68
CA ILE A 44 4.26 2.07 10.48
C ILE A 44 3.23 3.17 10.63
N HIS A 45 2.01 2.88 10.21
CA HIS A 45 0.89 3.83 10.19
C HIS A 45 -0.42 3.10 10.46
N ARG A 46 -1.47 3.85 10.66
CA ARG A 46 -2.82 3.32 10.79
C ARG A 46 -3.82 4.26 10.14
N HIS A 47 -4.95 3.72 9.77
CA HIS A 47 -6.09 4.46 9.22
C HIS A 47 -7.39 3.72 9.53
N PRO A 48 -8.55 4.42 9.53
CA PRO A 48 -9.82 3.79 9.88
C PRO A 48 -10.31 2.75 8.88
N GLN A 49 -9.77 2.73 7.67
CA GLN A 49 -10.20 1.80 6.63
C GLN A 49 -9.50 0.45 6.77
N GLU A 50 -10.17 -0.61 6.32
CA GLU A 50 -9.56 -1.90 6.06
C GLU A 50 -8.62 -1.78 4.87
N GLN A 51 -7.51 -2.50 4.90
CA GLN A 51 -6.58 -2.56 3.77
C GLN A 51 -6.37 -3.98 3.30
N ILE A 52 -6.57 -4.19 1.99
CA ILE A 52 -6.22 -5.44 1.30
C ILE A 52 -4.94 -5.16 0.54
N THR A 53 -3.89 -5.92 0.82
CA THR A 53 -2.61 -5.79 0.11
C THR A 53 -2.39 -7.02 -0.75
N ILE A 54 -2.03 -6.81 -2.02
CA ILE A 54 -1.76 -7.89 -2.98
C ILE A 54 -0.36 -7.64 -3.56
N VAL A 55 0.53 -8.61 -3.43
CA VAL A 55 1.89 -8.51 -4.00
C VAL A 55 1.84 -8.99 -5.45
N LEU A 56 2.20 -8.11 -6.39
CA LEU A 56 2.21 -8.41 -7.82
C LEU A 56 3.58 -8.87 -8.29
N GLU A 57 4.64 -8.24 -7.81
CA GLU A 57 6.02 -8.53 -8.21
C GLU A 57 6.94 -8.34 -7.01
N GLY A 58 8.01 -9.13 -6.97
CA GLY A 58 9.03 -9.00 -5.94
C GLY A 58 8.61 -9.59 -4.61
N GLN A 59 9.19 -9.05 -3.55
CA GLN A 59 8.98 -9.52 -2.19
C GLN A 59 8.99 -8.34 -1.23
N VAL A 60 8.09 -8.38 -0.24
CA VAL A 60 8.02 -7.39 0.83
C VAL A 60 8.01 -8.08 2.18
N GLU A 61 8.35 -7.33 3.22
CA GLU A 61 8.07 -7.70 4.60
C GLU A 61 6.94 -6.81 5.08
N LEU A 62 5.82 -7.42 5.48
CA LEU A 62 4.67 -6.73 6.06
C LEU A 62 4.72 -6.85 7.57
N THR A 63 4.74 -5.70 8.24
CA THR A 63 4.62 -5.63 9.69
C THR A 63 3.20 -5.24 10.04
N VAL A 64 2.52 -6.08 10.81
CA VAL A 64 1.15 -5.84 11.31
C VAL A 64 1.20 -5.98 12.82
N ALA A 65 0.86 -4.91 13.54
CA ALA A 65 1.08 -4.81 14.97
C ALA A 65 2.56 -5.14 15.29
N ASP A 66 2.84 -6.22 16.00
CA ASP A 66 4.20 -6.60 16.38
C ASP A 66 4.78 -7.73 15.50
N ASP A 67 4.02 -8.22 14.52
CA ASP A 67 4.40 -9.37 13.70
C ASP A 67 4.87 -8.95 12.32
N THR A 68 6.01 -9.46 11.90
CA THR A 68 6.54 -9.23 10.56
C THR A 68 6.52 -10.53 9.77
N SER A 69 5.98 -10.48 8.57
CA SER A 69 5.85 -11.64 7.69
C SER A 69 6.36 -11.34 6.28
N PRO A 70 7.13 -12.24 5.66
CA PRO A 70 7.51 -12.08 4.27
C PRO A 70 6.35 -12.44 3.34
N LEU A 71 6.13 -11.60 2.32
CA LEU A 71 5.12 -11.83 1.29
C LEU A 71 5.78 -11.72 -0.08
N ALA A 72 5.66 -12.77 -0.87
CA ALA A 72 6.14 -12.81 -2.25
C ALA A 72 5.00 -12.61 -3.24
N ALA A 73 5.33 -12.48 -4.52
CA ALA A 73 4.33 -12.33 -5.58
C ALA A 73 3.23 -13.39 -5.49
N GLY A 74 1.98 -12.96 -5.58
CA GLY A 74 0.80 -13.80 -5.41
C GLY A 74 0.25 -13.85 -3.98
N ALA A 75 1.02 -13.38 -2.99
CA ALA A 75 0.55 -13.32 -1.61
C ALA A 75 -0.39 -12.12 -1.40
N TRP A 76 -1.24 -12.23 -0.41
CA TRP A 76 -2.14 -11.16 -0.02
C TRP A 76 -2.28 -11.08 1.49
N SER A 77 -2.74 -9.94 1.98
CA SER A 77 -3.07 -9.74 3.38
C SER A 77 -4.31 -8.87 3.54
N VAL A 78 -4.97 -9.01 4.69
CA VAL A 78 -6.05 -8.11 5.11
C VAL A 78 -5.65 -7.53 6.46
N VAL A 79 -5.58 -6.19 6.51
CA VAL A 79 -5.29 -5.46 7.75
C VAL A 79 -6.58 -4.74 8.15
N GLY A 80 -7.05 -5.01 9.36
CA GLY A 80 -8.30 -4.42 9.87
C GLY A 80 -8.20 -2.93 10.15
N PRO A 81 -9.35 -2.27 10.38
CA PRO A 81 -9.38 -0.85 10.71
C PRO A 81 -8.51 -0.52 11.91
N ASP A 82 -7.75 0.57 11.80
CA ASP A 82 -6.89 1.13 12.85
C ASP A 82 -5.76 0.22 13.35
N VAL A 83 -5.51 -0.89 12.68
CA VAL A 83 -4.37 -1.76 13.02
C VAL A 83 -3.10 -1.18 12.43
N GLU A 84 -2.07 -1.01 13.25
CA GLU A 84 -0.77 -0.48 12.84
C GLU A 84 -0.08 -1.43 11.87
N HIS A 85 0.41 -0.90 10.76
CA HIS A 85 1.10 -1.70 9.74
C HIS A 85 2.09 -0.87 8.92
N GLY A 86 3.06 -1.56 8.37
CA GLY A 86 4.07 -0.97 7.49
C GLY A 86 4.67 -2.03 6.58
N ILE A 87 5.35 -1.58 5.54
CA ILE A 87 5.90 -2.47 4.51
C ILE A 87 7.32 -2.04 4.16
N THR A 88 8.22 -3.01 4.04
CA THR A 88 9.56 -2.80 3.50
C THR A 88 9.79 -3.75 2.33
N ALA A 89 10.26 -3.21 1.21
CA ALA A 89 10.60 -4.04 0.05
C ALA A 89 11.91 -4.79 0.29
N GLY A 90 11.99 -5.99 -0.29
CA GLY A 90 13.22 -6.76 -0.33
C GLY A 90 14.27 -6.16 -1.25
N PRO A 91 15.43 -6.83 -1.40
CA PRO A 91 16.59 -6.31 -2.16
C PRO A 91 16.34 -6.19 -3.67
N GLY A 92 15.30 -6.82 -4.19
CA GLY A 92 14.89 -6.70 -5.59
C GLY A 92 13.79 -5.67 -5.86
N GLY A 93 13.33 -4.97 -4.85
CA GLY A 93 12.16 -4.11 -4.96
C GLY A 93 10.86 -4.90 -5.02
N ALA A 94 9.76 -4.20 -5.20
CA ALA A 94 8.44 -4.83 -5.26
C ALA A 94 7.40 -3.94 -5.92
N ARG A 95 6.31 -4.55 -6.36
CA ARG A 95 5.11 -3.88 -6.84
C ARG A 95 3.91 -4.51 -6.16
N ILE A 96 3.08 -3.70 -5.55
CA ILE A 96 1.90 -4.15 -4.81
C ILE A 96 0.67 -3.33 -5.15
N LEU A 97 -0.50 -3.90 -4.88
CA LEU A 97 -1.76 -3.16 -4.81
C LEU A 97 -2.18 -3.07 -3.35
N ALA A 98 -2.61 -1.87 -2.94
CA ALA A 98 -3.24 -1.66 -1.65
C ALA A 98 -4.65 -1.12 -1.88
N VAL A 99 -5.64 -1.91 -1.52
CA VAL A 99 -7.06 -1.58 -1.69
C VAL A 99 -7.61 -1.16 -0.34
N ILE A 100 -8.07 0.08 -0.26
CA ILE A 100 -8.55 0.71 0.97
C ILE A 100 -10.08 0.75 0.90
N VAL A 101 -10.74 0.13 1.89
CA VAL A 101 -12.19 0.00 1.94
C VAL A 101 -12.70 0.43 3.32
N PRO A 102 -13.68 1.32 3.39
CA PRO A 102 -14.30 2.09 2.33
C PRO A 102 -13.32 3.10 1.71
N ARG A 103 -13.76 3.73 0.63
CA ARG A 103 -12.98 4.74 -0.07
C ARG A 103 -12.46 5.79 0.90
N ARG A 104 -11.17 6.11 0.78
CA ARG A 104 -10.54 7.15 1.58
C ARG A 104 -10.77 8.50 0.94
N SER A 105 -11.28 9.49 1.69
CA SER A 105 -11.38 10.84 1.19
C SER A 105 -9.98 11.47 1.15
N ARG A 106 -9.78 12.47 0.28
CA ARG A 106 -8.50 13.17 0.17
C ARG A 106 -8.14 13.95 1.43
N ASP A 107 -9.15 14.29 2.24
CA ASP A 107 -8.96 15.00 3.49
C ASP A 107 -8.63 14.07 4.65
N GLU A 108 -8.80 12.76 4.47
CA GLU A 108 -8.45 11.78 5.47
C GLU A 108 -6.98 11.39 5.31
N SER A 109 -6.17 11.76 6.28
CA SER A 109 -4.80 11.33 6.35
C SER A 109 -4.69 10.06 7.18
N TYR A 110 -3.70 9.26 6.88
CA TYR A 110 -3.27 8.19 7.77
C TYR A 110 -2.39 8.79 8.88
N THR A 111 -2.32 8.09 10.02
CA THR A 111 -1.48 8.50 11.15
C THR A 111 -0.19 7.69 11.13
N VAL A 112 0.94 8.35 10.96
CA VAL A 112 2.26 7.71 11.07
C VAL A 112 2.58 7.50 12.55
N VAL A 113 2.96 6.27 12.89
CA VAL A 113 3.26 5.87 14.27
C VAL A 113 4.76 5.89 14.52
N ARG A 114 5.54 5.25 13.65
CA ARG A 114 7.00 5.20 13.74
C ARG A 114 7.61 4.76 12.41
N PRO A 115 8.89 5.05 12.15
CA PRO A 115 9.59 4.52 10.98
C PRO A 115 9.79 3.01 11.11
N LEU A 116 10.00 2.37 9.99
CA LEU A 116 10.44 0.98 9.92
C LEU A 116 11.94 0.89 10.00
#